data_70a6e824fb4a3b32ac5b6c6c62cdf0cb
#
_entry.id   70a6e824fb4a3b32ac5b6c6c62cdf0cb
#
_cell.length_a   1.000
_cell.length_b   1.000
_cell.length_c   1.000
_cell.angle_alpha   90.00
_cell.angle_beta   90.00
_cell.angle_gamma   90.00
#
_symmetry.space_group_name_H-M   'P 1'
#
loop_
_entity.id
_entity.type
_entity.pdbx_description
1 polymer ?
#
loop_
_entity_poly.entity_id
_entity_poly.type
_entity_poly.pdbx_seq_one_letter_code
_entity_poly.pdbx_strand_id
1 'polypeptide(L)'
;MRVITSFVVVFILFTACYTNERNCKAFQTGSFSFYTVVDGDTLSSRFVRNDSIEVDYFFETPDTANIRWVSDCECIVTKRNPLTFQEAKAVQMKILSTFEDGYIFEYNL
;
A
#
# COMPACT_ATOMS: atom_id res chain seq x y z
N MET A 1 -25.67 -37.38 14.99
CA MET A 1 -24.24 -37.56 14.69
C MET A 1 -23.83 -37.05 13.34
N ARG A 2 -24.58 -37.31 12.26
CA ARG A 2 -24.25 -36.79 10.93
C ARG A 2 -24.27 -35.29 10.83
N VAL A 3 -25.18 -34.64 11.55
CA VAL A 3 -25.35 -33.18 11.57
C VAL A 3 -24.10 -32.49 12.17
N ILE A 4 -23.52 -33.08 13.22
CA ILE A 4 -22.36 -32.55 13.92
C ILE A 4 -21.12 -32.59 13.01
N THR A 5 -20.95 -33.67 12.26
CA THR A 5 -19.83 -33.82 11.33
C THR A 5 -19.88 -32.79 10.21
N SER A 6 -21.06 -32.54 9.63
CA SER A 6 -21.24 -31.52 8.59
C SER A 6 -20.95 -30.11 9.13
N PHE A 7 -21.33 -29.84 10.36
CA PHE A 7 -21.09 -28.54 10.99
C PHE A 7 -19.60 -28.27 11.20
N VAL A 8 -18.84 -29.28 11.60
CA VAL A 8 -17.38 -29.17 11.79
C VAL A 8 -16.67 -28.87 10.46
N VAL A 9 -17.09 -29.52 9.37
CA VAL A 9 -16.51 -29.29 8.05
C VAL A 9 -16.75 -27.85 7.58
N VAL A 10 -17.93 -27.30 7.78
CA VAL A 10 -18.26 -25.92 7.44
C VAL A 10 -17.39 -24.94 8.23
N PHE A 11 -17.17 -25.23 9.52
CA PHE A 11 -16.33 -24.40 10.38
C PHE A 11 -14.86 -24.35 9.89
N ILE A 12 -14.32 -25.47 9.46
CA ILE A 12 -12.95 -25.54 8.93
C ILE A 12 -12.81 -24.71 7.64
N LEU A 13 -13.79 -24.78 6.74
CA LEU A 13 -13.80 -23.98 5.53
C LEU A 13 -13.82 -22.48 5.83
N PHE A 14 -14.55 -22.08 6.87
CA PHE A 14 -14.62 -20.68 7.28
C PHE A 14 -13.29 -20.17 7.82
N THR A 15 -12.55 -21.00 8.55
CA THR A 15 -11.23 -20.66 9.09
C THR A 15 -10.22 -20.47 7.98
N ALA A 16 -10.27 -21.25 6.90
CA ALA A 16 -9.36 -21.15 5.78
C ALA A 16 -9.46 -19.80 5.04
N CYS A 17 -10.61 -19.12 5.09
CA CYS A 17 -10.79 -17.81 4.44
C CYS A 17 -10.08 -16.66 5.15
N TYR A 18 -9.60 -16.85 6.38
CA TYR A 18 -8.96 -15.79 7.17
C TYR A 18 -7.43 -15.82 7.15
N THR A 19 -6.82 -16.73 6.40
CA THR A 19 -5.37 -16.89 6.38
C THR A 19 -4.69 -16.21 5.20
N ASN A 20 -5.16 -15.01 4.80
CA ASN A 20 -4.48 -14.22 3.78
C ASN A 20 -3.32 -13.46 4.43
N GLU A 21 -2.10 -13.92 4.17
CA GLU A 21 -0.91 -13.24 4.61
C GLU A 21 -0.57 -12.11 3.64
N ARG A 22 -0.27 -10.94 4.19
CA ARG A 22 0.22 -9.80 3.41
C ARG A 22 1.75 -9.86 3.40
N ASN A 23 2.34 -9.85 2.22
CA ASN A 23 3.79 -9.81 2.07
C ASN A 23 4.26 -8.36 1.89
N CYS A 24 4.07 -7.55 2.91
CA CYS A 24 4.34 -6.11 2.84
C CYS A 24 5.82 -5.79 2.69
N LYS A 25 6.71 -6.57 3.28
CA LYS A 25 8.15 -6.32 3.20
C LYS A 25 8.67 -6.35 1.77
N ALA A 26 8.09 -7.17 0.91
CA ALA A 26 8.49 -7.23 -0.50
C ALA A 26 8.22 -5.93 -1.24
N PHE A 27 7.33 -5.06 -0.71
CA PHE A 27 6.92 -3.81 -1.34
C PHE A 27 7.43 -2.57 -0.60
N GLN A 28 8.31 -2.73 0.39
CA GLN A 28 8.88 -1.59 1.09
C GLN A 28 9.94 -0.86 0.24
N THR A 29 10.61 -1.55 -0.65
CA THR A 29 11.60 -0.98 -1.55
C THR A 29 11.32 -1.45 -2.96
N GLY A 30 11.72 -0.65 -3.94
CA GLY A 30 11.59 -1.02 -5.34
C GLY A 30 11.06 0.11 -6.21
N SER A 31 10.74 -0.23 -7.44
CA SER A 31 10.14 0.68 -8.42
C SER A 31 8.72 0.21 -8.70
N PHE A 32 7.78 1.15 -8.63
CA PHE A 32 6.36 0.85 -8.71
C PHE A 32 5.67 1.78 -9.71
N SER A 33 4.62 1.28 -10.35
CA SER A 33 3.72 2.09 -11.17
C SER A 33 2.34 2.13 -10.53
N PHE A 34 1.74 3.30 -10.58
CA PHE A 34 0.42 3.56 -10.00
C PHE A 34 -0.49 4.09 -11.10
N TYR A 35 -1.70 3.54 -11.16
CA TYR A 35 -2.70 3.93 -12.16
C TYR A 35 -3.96 4.41 -11.47
N THR A 36 -4.52 5.51 -11.97
CA THR A 36 -5.81 6.02 -11.52
C THR A 36 -6.61 6.53 -12.71
N VAL A 37 -7.93 6.51 -12.59
CA VAL A 37 -8.82 7.00 -13.62
C VAL A 37 -9.50 8.27 -13.11
N VAL A 38 -9.33 9.37 -13.85
CA VAL A 38 -9.93 10.66 -13.53
C VAL A 38 -10.66 11.17 -14.79
N ASP A 39 -11.96 11.40 -14.66
CA ASP A 39 -12.82 11.90 -15.75
C ASP A 39 -12.70 11.08 -17.05
N GLY A 40 -12.63 9.76 -16.93
CA GLY A 40 -12.51 8.84 -18.05
C GLY A 40 -11.10 8.65 -18.60
N ASP A 41 -10.14 9.46 -18.16
CA ASP A 41 -8.74 9.34 -18.57
C ASP A 41 -7.94 8.55 -17.55
N THR A 42 -7.08 7.66 -18.04
CA THR A 42 -6.16 6.91 -17.18
C THR A 42 -4.88 7.71 -16.98
N LEU A 43 -4.59 8.03 -15.73
CA LEU A 43 -3.34 8.67 -15.32
C LEU A 43 -2.41 7.63 -14.73
N SER A 44 -1.13 7.73 -15.04
CA SER A 44 -0.12 6.85 -14.48
C SER A 44 0.99 7.65 -13.83
N SER A 45 1.55 7.09 -12.77
CA SER A 45 2.68 7.65 -12.05
C SER A 45 3.66 6.53 -11.76
N ARG A 46 4.93 6.87 -11.69
CA ARG A 46 5.96 5.93 -11.27
C ARG A 46 6.66 6.49 -10.06
N PHE A 47 6.95 5.64 -9.09
CA PHE A 47 7.75 6.03 -7.94
C PHE A 47 8.77 4.96 -7.61
N VAL A 48 9.89 5.40 -7.07
CA VAL A 48 10.99 4.54 -6.64
C VAL A 48 11.19 4.76 -5.15
N ARG A 49 11.32 3.68 -4.42
CA ARG A 49 11.40 3.69 -2.97
C ARG A 49 12.61 2.91 -2.49
N ASN A 50 13.40 3.52 -1.60
CA ASN A 50 14.40 2.81 -0.81
C ASN A 50 14.00 2.83 0.67
N ASP A 51 14.91 2.48 1.58
CA ASP A 51 14.60 2.36 3.00
C ASP A 51 14.15 3.67 3.66
N SER A 52 14.51 4.82 3.12
CA SER A 52 14.30 6.10 3.78
C SER A 52 13.67 7.18 2.92
N ILE A 53 13.66 7.03 1.59
CA ILE A 53 13.09 8.03 0.68
C ILE A 53 12.24 7.37 -0.40
N GLU A 54 11.30 8.17 -0.92
CA GLU A 54 10.49 7.83 -2.08
C GLU A 54 10.58 8.97 -3.07
N VAL A 55 10.83 8.65 -4.35
CA VAL A 55 10.88 9.64 -5.43
C VAL A 55 9.72 9.36 -6.38
N ASP A 56 8.87 10.38 -6.54
CA ASP A 56 7.69 10.31 -7.40
C ASP A 56 7.98 11.03 -8.71
N TYR A 57 7.68 10.37 -9.82
CA TYR A 57 7.91 10.86 -11.18
C TYR A 57 6.61 11.22 -11.90
N PHE A 58 5.59 11.63 -11.18
CA PHE A 58 4.31 12.01 -11.76
C PHE A 58 4.42 13.31 -12.58
N PHE A 59 5.18 14.27 -12.10
CA PHE A 59 5.42 15.54 -12.76
C PHE A 59 6.78 15.53 -13.47
N GLU A 60 7.04 16.55 -14.30
CA GLU A 60 8.32 16.71 -14.98
C GLU A 60 9.49 16.77 -14.01
N THR A 61 9.29 17.41 -12.86
CA THR A 61 10.30 17.47 -11.80
C THR A 61 10.00 16.36 -10.78
N PRO A 62 10.98 15.47 -10.52
CA PRO A 62 10.80 14.45 -9.49
C PRO A 62 10.55 15.07 -8.12
N ASP A 63 9.63 14.51 -7.38
CA ASP A 63 9.27 14.95 -6.03
C ASP A 63 9.74 13.91 -5.02
N THR A 64 10.56 14.37 -4.05
CA THR A 64 11.17 13.46 -3.07
C THR A 64 10.47 13.60 -1.72
N ALA A 65 10.17 12.47 -1.09
CA ALA A 65 9.59 12.41 0.23
C ALA A 65 10.43 11.52 1.14
N ASN A 66 10.41 11.82 2.43
CA ASN A 66 10.96 10.93 3.44
C ASN A 66 9.91 9.87 3.76
N ILE A 67 10.35 8.63 3.93
CA ILE A 67 9.46 7.52 4.27
C ILE A 67 10.00 6.82 5.52
N ARG A 68 9.10 6.49 6.43
CA ARG A 68 9.44 5.77 7.66
C ARG A 68 8.42 4.67 7.88
N TRP A 69 8.89 3.43 7.91
CA TRP A 69 8.05 2.27 8.17
C TRP A 69 7.87 2.11 9.67
N VAL A 70 6.60 2.16 10.11
CA VAL A 70 6.24 1.98 11.53
C VAL A 70 5.86 0.54 11.83
N SER A 71 5.52 -0.22 10.80
CA SER A 71 5.32 -1.68 10.84
C SER A 71 5.61 -2.22 9.44
N ASP A 72 5.47 -3.53 9.24
CA ASP A 72 5.71 -4.12 7.93
C ASP A 72 4.78 -3.54 6.85
N CYS A 73 3.56 -3.19 7.22
CA CYS A 73 2.52 -2.76 6.28
C CYS A 73 2.12 -1.30 6.38
N GLU A 74 2.73 -0.52 7.26
CA GLU A 74 2.37 0.89 7.45
C GLU A 74 3.60 1.79 7.46
N CYS A 75 3.51 2.92 6.78
CA CYS A 75 4.57 3.91 6.76
C CYS A 75 4.02 5.32 6.87
N ILE A 76 4.91 6.24 7.24
CA ILE A 76 4.64 7.66 7.28
C ILE A 76 5.47 8.32 6.18
N VAL A 77 4.81 9.07 5.33
CA VAL A 77 5.42 9.77 4.19
C VAL A 77 5.34 11.27 4.42
N THR A 78 6.47 11.96 4.29
CA THR A 78 6.55 13.41 4.50
C THR A 78 7.32 14.04 3.35
N LYS A 79 6.73 14.99 2.64
CA LYS A 79 7.40 15.71 1.55
C LYS A 79 8.61 16.48 2.06
N ARG A 80 9.70 16.43 1.32
CA ARG A 80 10.94 17.16 1.66
C ARG A 80 10.82 18.66 1.47
N ASN A 81 10.15 19.07 0.37
CA ASN A 81 10.03 20.47 -0.01
C ASN A 81 8.57 20.84 -0.18
N PRO A 82 7.79 20.91 0.92
CA PRO A 82 6.37 21.24 0.80
C PRO A 82 6.19 22.71 0.38
N LEU A 83 5.27 22.94 -0.54
CA LEU A 83 4.92 24.28 -1.01
C LEU A 83 3.78 24.91 -0.21
N THR A 84 3.02 24.09 0.50
CA THR A 84 1.84 24.54 1.29
C THR A 84 1.83 23.83 2.63
N PHE A 85 1.01 24.33 3.57
CA PHE A 85 0.79 23.67 4.85
C PHE A 85 0.14 22.30 4.69
N GLN A 86 -0.71 22.14 3.68
CA GLN A 86 -1.34 20.86 3.37
C GLN A 86 -0.30 19.83 2.97
N GLU A 87 0.64 20.22 2.10
CA GLU A 87 1.71 19.32 1.64
C GLU A 87 2.71 18.99 2.74
N ALA A 88 2.85 19.86 3.75
CA ALA A 88 3.76 19.63 4.87
C ALA A 88 3.24 18.57 5.85
N LYS A 89 1.97 18.22 5.78
CA LYS A 89 1.38 17.22 6.67
C LYS A 89 1.87 15.83 6.32
N ALA A 90 2.20 15.06 7.34
CA ALA A 90 2.56 13.66 7.16
C ALA A 90 1.36 12.85 6.68
N VAL A 91 1.61 11.93 5.76
CA VAL A 91 0.60 11.03 5.22
C VAL A 91 0.89 9.63 5.72
N GLN A 92 -0.10 8.97 6.31
CA GLN A 92 0.00 7.57 6.67
C GLN A 92 -0.45 6.73 5.49
N MET A 93 0.40 5.80 5.08
CA MET A 93 0.05 4.81 4.05
C MET A 93 -0.01 3.44 4.68
N LYS A 94 -1.08 2.71 4.38
CA LYS A 94 -1.28 1.35 4.87
C LYS A 94 -1.50 0.40 3.71
N ILE A 95 -0.73 -0.67 3.65
CA ILE A 95 -0.92 -1.74 2.68
C ILE A 95 -2.05 -2.64 3.17
N LEU A 96 -3.12 -2.73 2.38
CA LEU A 96 -4.31 -3.50 2.73
C LEU A 96 -4.20 -4.95 2.28
N SER A 97 -3.64 -5.19 1.10
CA SER A 97 -3.44 -6.53 0.57
C SER A 97 -2.29 -6.54 -0.42
N THR A 98 -1.65 -7.70 -0.57
CA THR A 98 -0.54 -7.87 -1.49
C THR A 98 -0.81 -9.02 -2.44
N PHE A 99 -0.28 -8.89 -3.66
CA PHE A 99 -0.35 -9.88 -4.72
C PHE A 99 1.07 -10.21 -5.16
N GLU A 100 1.22 -11.08 -6.11
CA GLU A 100 2.54 -11.44 -6.63
C GLU A 100 3.29 -10.23 -7.20
N ASP A 101 2.60 -9.36 -7.92
CA ASP A 101 3.18 -8.24 -8.65
C ASP A 101 2.67 -6.87 -8.23
N GLY A 102 2.01 -6.76 -7.08
CA GLY A 102 1.48 -5.48 -6.66
C GLY A 102 0.79 -5.50 -5.31
N TYR A 103 0.26 -4.35 -4.93
CA TYR A 103 -0.43 -4.20 -3.66
C TYR A 103 -1.52 -3.13 -3.74
N ILE A 104 -2.49 -3.25 -2.85
CA ILE A 104 -3.55 -2.26 -2.64
C ILE A 104 -3.25 -1.54 -1.33
N PHE A 105 -3.39 -0.23 -1.35
CA PHE A 105 -3.07 0.61 -0.19
C PHE A 105 -4.10 1.72 0.01
N GLU A 106 -4.10 2.31 1.20
CA GLU A 106 -4.89 3.49 1.52
C GLU A 106 -4.02 4.56 2.15
N TYR A 107 -4.44 5.83 1.98
CA TYR A 107 -3.80 6.98 2.60
C TYR A 107 -4.70 7.60 3.66
N ASN A 108 -4.09 8.08 4.73
CA ASN A 108 -4.75 8.90 5.76
C ASN A 108 -3.86 10.09 6.10
N LEU A 109 -4.50 11.22 6.29
CA LEU A 109 -3.82 12.43 6.74
C LEU A 109 -3.82 12.55 8.26
#